data_b985e64a377eafb55ce3970cc27308b1
#
_entry.id   b985e64a377eafb55ce3970cc27308b1
#
_cell.length_a   1.000
_cell.length_b   1.000
_cell.length_c   1.000
_cell.angle_alpha   90.00
_cell.angle_beta   90.00
_cell.angle_gamma   90.00
#
_symmetry.space_group_name_H-M   'P 1'
#
loop_
_entity.id
_entity.type
_entity.pdbx_description
1 polymer ?
#
loop_
_entity_poly.entity_id
_entity_poly.type
_entity_poly.pdbx_seq_one_letter_code
_entity_poly.pdbx_strand_id
1 'polypeptide(L)'
;DLNPQLYVCGQYLSSVFLNSVVSYKKTRDMTRIPDDKKGKIFILGNWKISTLENLECDGFWNSASLQEMEPDIVANYLKYVNRYTTKFVFLHETMGGQTLAKENGKLGVMKKTTLEDYKQSLNNFILHDLSIANHLPTLSRFTQYRFSLWKKNLEI
;
A
#
# COMPACT_ATOMS: atom_id res chain seq x y z
N ASP A 1 -4.74 7.37 -1.32
CA ASP A 1 -4.24 8.48 -0.50
C ASP A 1 -5.37 9.34 0.07
N LEU A 2 -5.03 10.25 1.00
CA LEU A 2 -5.93 11.23 1.59
C LEU A 2 -5.97 12.52 0.74
N ASN A 3 -6.99 13.38 0.98
CA ASN A 3 -7.26 14.53 0.12
C ASN A 3 -6.08 15.46 -0.20
N PRO A 4 -5.25 15.92 0.75
CA PRO A 4 -4.12 16.80 0.40
C PRO A 4 -3.11 16.11 -0.53
N GLN A 5 -2.79 14.86 -0.25
CA GLN A 5 -1.85 14.07 -1.04
C GLN A 5 -2.40 13.73 -2.44
N LEU A 6 -3.71 13.46 -2.55
CA LEU A 6 -4.36 13.22 -3.84
C LEU A 6 -4.23 14.44 -4.77
N TYR A 7 -4.34 15.65 -4.23
CA TYR A 7 -4.16 16.87 -5.00
C TYR A 7 -2.70 17.03 -5.47
N VAL A 8 -1.73 16.93 -4.56
CA VAL A 8 -0.29 17.08 -4.86
C VAL A 8 0.15 16.01 -5.87
N CYS A 9 -0.22 14.75 -5.64
CA CYS A 9 0.04 13.63 -6.53
C CYS A 9 -0.56 13.89 -7.93
N GLY A 10 -1.78 14.41 -7.98
CA GLY A 10 -2.47 14.76 -9.22
C GLY A 10 -1.73 15.83 -10.02
N GLN A 11 -1.28 16.89 -9.38
CA GLN A 11 -0.51 17.95 -10.04
C GLN A 11 0.83 17.43 -10.56
N TYR A 12 1.59 16.74 -9.72
CA TYR A 12 2.90 16.18 -10.08
C TYR A 12 2.79 15.20 -11.25
N LEU A 13 1.94 14.17 -11.14
CA LEU A 13 1.80 13.16 -12.17
C LEU A 13 1.27 13.74 -13.49
N SER A 14 0.38 14.72 -13.43
CA SER A 14 -0.13 15.37 -14.66
C SER A 14 0.94 16.20 -15.36
N SER A 15 1.92 16.74 -14.65
CA SER A 15 3.04 17.47 -15.25
C SER A 15 4.05 16.54 -15.91
N VAL A 16 4.19 15.30 -15.40
CA VAL A 16 5.16 14.32 -15.93
C VAL A 16 4.53 13.45 -17.02
N PHE A 17 3.28 13.01 -16.82
CA PHE A 17 2.58 12.06 -17.69
C PHE A 17 1.39 12.75 -18.39
N LEU A 18 1.69 13.63 -19.34
CA LEU A 18 0.69 14.40 -20.08
C LEU A 18 -0.38 13.46 -20.69
N ASN A 19 -1.66 13.79 -20.47
CA ASN A 19 -2.82 13.07 -21.00
C ASN A 19 -3.02 11.61 -20.48
N SER A 20 -2.15 11.12 -19.58
CA SER A 20 -2.27 9.76 -19.04
C SER A 20 -2.98 9.73 -17.68
N VAL A 21 -3.09 10.86 -16.97
CA VAL A 21 -3.61 10.92 -15.62
C VAL A 21 -5.13 11.13 -15.60
N VAL A 22 -5.82 10.24 -14.94
CA VAL A 22 -7.24 10.37 -14.58
C VAL A 22 -7.31 10.91 -13.16
N SER A 23 -7.64 12.20 -13.05
CA SER A 23 -7.60 12.92 -11.78
C SER A 23 -8.62 12.39 -10.75
N TYR A 24 -8.36 12.65 -9.46
CA TYR A 24 -9.29 12.30 -8.39
C TYR A 24 -10.72 12.87 -8.62
N LYS A 25 -10.85 14.07 -9.19
CA LYS A 25 -12.17 14.64 -9.53
C LYS A 25 -13.00 13.72 -10.44
N LYS A 26 -12.34 12.99 -11.35
CA LYS A 26 -13.01 12.03 -12.26
C LYS A 26 -13.17 10.65 -11.62
N THR A 27 -12.27 10.25 -10.72
CA THR A 27 -12.30 8.89 -10.14
C THR A 27 -13.15 8.78 -8.86
N ARG A 28 -13.45 9.89 -8.19
CA ARG A 28 -14.15 9.89 -6.90
C ARG A 28 -15.51 9.18 -6.93
N ASP A 29 -16.22 9.25 -8.04
CA ASP A 29 -17.54 8.66 -8.21
C ASP A 29 -17.51 7.34 -8.99
N MET A 30 -16.31 6.85 -9.41
CA MET A 30 -16.15 5.58 -10.10
C MET A 30 -16.43 4.41 -9.17
N THR A 31 -17.18 3.44 -9.64
CA THR A 31 -17.36 2.13 -8.99
C THR A 31 -16.57 1.02 -9.71
N ARG A 32 -16.06 1.32 -10.92
CA ARG A 32 -15.35 0.39 -11.78
C ARG A 32 -14.21 1.09 -12.52
N ILE A 33 -13.08 0.41 -12.71
CA ILE A 33 -12.01 0.89 -13.61
C ILE A 33 -12.42 0.58 -15.05
N PRO A 34 -12.33 1.55 -15.98
CA PRO A 34 -12.67 1.34 -17.39
C PRO A 34 -11.80 0.28 -18.06
N ASP A 35 -12.36 -0.40 -19.07
CA ASP A 35 -11.64 -1.47 -19.78
C ASP A 35 -10.48 -0.91 -20.65
N ASP A 36 -10.59 0.34 -21.13
CA ASP A 36 -9.55 1.09 -21.87
C ASP A 36 -8.46 1.71 -20.97
N LYS A 37 -8.17 1.05 -19.86
CA LYS A 37 -7.23 1.53 -18.84
C LYS A 37 -5.76 1.55 -19.24
N LYS A 38 -5.39 0.93 -20.37
CA LYS A 38 -3.99 0.80 -20.80
C LYS A 38 -3.30 2.16 -20.92
N GLY A 39 -2.14 2.31 -20.28
CA GLY A 39 -1.36 3.55 -20.27
C GLY A 39 -1.97 4.69 -19.45
N LYS A 40 -2.99 4.44 -18.63
CA LYS A 40 -3.61 5.42 -17.74
C LYS A 40 -3.16 5.27 -16.29
N ILE A 41 -3.09 6.39 -15.61
CA ILE A 41 -2.80 6.49 -14.16
C ILE A 41 -4.07 7.00 -13.48
N PHE A 42 -4.69 6.18 -12.65
CA PHE A 42 -5.89 6.56 -11.91
C PHE A 42 -5.52 7.03 -10.50
N ILE A 43 -5.87 8.26 -10.14
CA ILE A 43 -5.67 8.78 -8.80
C ILE A 43 -6.94 8.51 -7.99
N LEU A 44 -6.83 7.65 -6.98
CA LEU A 44 -7.94 7.13 -6.19
C LEU A 44 -7.75 7.46 -4.71
N GLY A 45 -8.83 7.83 -4.03
CA GLY A 45 -8.84 7.87 -2.58
C GLY A 45 -8.68 6.46 -1.99
N ASN A 46 -8.01 6.33 -0.84
CA ASN A 46 -7.76 5.04 -0.21
C ASN A 46 -9.05 4.26 0.13
N TRP A 47 -10.14 4.98 0.44
CA TRP A 47 -11.47 4.39 0.68
C TRP A 47 -12.09 3.70 -0.54
N LYS A 48 -11.58 3.99 -1.75
CA LYS A 48 -12.09 3.37 -2.98
C LYS A 48 -11.72 1.89 -3.10
N ILE A 49 -10.71 1.42 -2.39
CA ILE A 49 -10.28 0.02 -2.45
C ILE A 49 -11.41 -0.96 -2.12
N SER A 50 -12.34 -0.57 -1.26
CA SER A 50 -13.48 -1.42 -0.84
C SER A 50 -14.68 -1.37 -1.79
N THR A 51 -14.76 -0.36 -2.66
CA THR A 51 -15.94 -0.07 -3.49
C THR A 51 -15.71 -0.27 -4.98
N LEU A 52 -14.45 -0.45 -5.41
CA LEU A 52 -14.15 -0.70 -6.81
C LEU A 52 -14.50 -2.13 -7.19
N GLU A 53 -15.34 -2.27 -8.20
CA GLU A 53 -15.60 -3.53 -8.87
C GLU A 53 -14.52 -3.80 -9.92
N ASN A 54 -14.25 -5.07 -10.21
CA ASN A 54 -13.32 -5.53 -11.25
C ASN A 54 -11.90 -4.94 -11.14
N LEU A 55 -11.48 -4.56 -9.94
CA LEU A 55 -10.09 -4.18 -9.74
C LEU A 55 -9.23 -5.44 -9.78
N GLU A 56 -8.36 -5.51 -10.78
CA GLU A 56 -7.33 -6.54 -10.90
C GLU A 56 -6.01 -5.85 -11.25
N CYS A 57 -4.96 -6.20 -10.52
CA CYS A 57 -3.63 -5.67 -10.71
C CYS A 57 -2.59 -6.79 -10.60
N ASP A 58 -1.53 -6.69 -11.40
CA ASP A 58 -0.42 -7.63 -11.35
C ASP A 58 0.35 -7.54 -10.02
N GLY A 59 0.52 -6.34 -9.51
CA GLY A 59 1.29 -6.10 -8.29
C GLY A 59 0.70 -5.01 -7.42
N PHE A 60 0.97 -5.13 -6.13
CA PHE A 60 0.71 -4.11 -5.13
C PHE A 60 2.03 -3.61 -4.54
N TRP A 61 2.17 -2.30 -4.42
CA TRP A 61 3.32 -1.65 -3.79
C TRP A 61 2.84 -0.76 -2.64
N ASN A 62 3.47 -0.91 -1.48
CA ASN A 62 3.33 0.04 -0.38
C ASN A 62 4.70 0.37 0.21
N SER A 63 4.87 1.62 0.64
CA SER A 63 6.10 2.08 1.26
C SER A 63 5.78 3.01 2.42
N ALA A 64 6.21 2.63 3.61
CA ALA A 64 6.23 3.42 4.83
C ALA A 64 4.86 3.96 5.29
N SER A 65 3.75 3.32 4.92
CA SER A 65 2.43 3.78 5.32
C SER A 65 1.61 2.75 6.11
N LEU A 66 1.74 1.46 5.82
CA LEU A 66 1.01 0.42 6.56
C LEU A 66 1.49 0.33 8.02
N GLN A 67 2.77 0.54 8.26
CA GLN A 67 3.35 0.54 9.61
C GLN A 67 2.80 1.63 10.54
N GLU A 68 2.18 2.67 9.97
CA GLU A 68 1.60 3.80 10.72
C GLU A 68 0.14 3.55 11.14
N MET A 69 -0.37 2.37 10.84
CA MET A 69 -1.72 1.95 11.15
C MET A 69 -1.73 0.78 12.13
N GLU A 70 -2.84 0.62 12.86
CA GLU A 70 -3.08 -0.52 13.74
C GLU A 70 -3.23 -1.83 12.93
N PRO A 71 -2.86 -3.00 13.49
CA PRO A 71 -2.86 -4.27 12.77
C PRO A 71 -4.21 -4.66 12.15
N ASP A 72 -5.32 -4.34 12.80
CA ASP A 72 -6.67 -4.60 12.31
C ASP A 72 -7.01 -3.74 11.09
N ILE A 73 -6.56 -2.48 11.06
CA ILE A 73 -6.70 -1.59 9.91
C ILE A 73 -5.86 -2.11 8.73
N VAL A 74 -4.61 -2.51 9.01
CA VAL A 74 -3.73 -3.11 8.00
C VAL A 74 -4.32 -4.40 7.45
N ALA A 75 -4.82 -5.29 8.30
CA ALA A 75 -5.48 -6.52 7.88
C ALA A 75 -6.69 -6.26 6.97
N ASN A 76 -7.48 -5.22 7.28
CA ASN A 76 -8.61 -4.83 6.44
C ASN A 76 -8.14 -4.35 5.05
N TYR A 77 -7.06 -3.57 4.94
CA TYR A 77 -6.48 -3.20 3.63
C TYR A 77 -5.95 -4.42 2.88
N LEU A 78 -5.17 -5.26 3.53
CA LEU A 78 -4.54 -6.43 2.91
C LEU A 78 -5.55 -7.50 2.47
N LYS A 79 -6.74 -7.54 3.05
CA LYS A 79 -7.87 -8.34 2.56
C LYS A 79 -8.22 -7.98 1.11
N TYR A 80 -8.25 -6.70 0.76
CA TYR A 80 -8.49 -6.25 -0.60
C TYR A 80 -7.28 -6.49 -1.50
N VAL A 81 -6.07 -6.32 -0.98
CA VAL A 81 -4.83 -6.66 -1.70
C VAL A 81 -4.83 -8.15 -2.10
N ASN A 82 -5.17 -9.05 -1.17
CA ASN A 82 -5.31 -10.49 -1.46
C ASN A 82 -6.31 -10.77 -2.59
N ARG A 83 -7.43 -10.03 -2.61
CA ARG A 83 -8.51 -10.20 -3.59
C ARG A 83 -8.10 -9.72 -4.98
N TYR A 84 -7.43 -8.57 -5.06
CA TYR A 84 -7.22 -7.86 -6.32
C TYR A 84 -5.86 -8.08 -6.95
N THR A 85 -4.86 -8.54 -6.18
CA THR A 85 -3.50 -8.71 -6.66
C THR A 85 -3.26 -10.14 -7.14
N THR A 86 -2.77 -10.30 -8.37
CA THR A 86 -2.67 -11.59 -9.05
C THR A 86 -1.26 -12.18 -9.04
N LYS A 87 -0.18 -11.38 -8.90
CA LYS A 87 1.20 -11.89 -9.02
C LYS A 87 2.05 -11.64 -7.78
N PHE A 88 2.23 -10.37 -7.35
CA PHE A 88 3.14 -10.04 -6.27
C PHE A 88 2.68 -8.88 -5.40
N VAL A 89 3.16 -8.87 -4.16
CA VAL A 89 3.06 -7.75 -3.22
C VAL A 89 4.48 -7.35 -2.84
N PHE A 90 4.79 -6.06 -2.88
CA PHE A 90 6.05 -5.48 -2.44
C PHE A 90 5.79 -4.47 -1.33
N LEU A 91 6.41 -4.70 -0.16
CA LEU A 91 6.31 -3.82 0.99
C LEU A 91 7.69 -3.30 1.39
N HIS A 92 7.77 -2.00 1.64
CA HIS A 92 8.92 -1.34 2.23
C HIS A 92 8.48 -0.72 3.57
N GLU A 93 8.61 -1.49 4.66
CA GLU A 93 8.03 -1.18 5.96
C GLU A 93 9.01 -1.49 7.11
N THR A 94 8.77 -0.94 8.29
CA THR A 94 9.42 -1.40 9.52
C THR A 94 8.73 -2.68 9.99
N MET A 95 9.37 -3.83 9.81
CA MET A 95 8.77 -5.12 10.15
C MET A 95 8.66 -5.40 11.67
N GLY A 96 9.22 -4.53 12.50
CA GLY A 96 9.03 -4.50 13.94
C GLY A 96 7.97 -3.50 14.42
N GLY A 97 7.31 -2.86 13.46
CA GLY A 97 6.27 -1.85 13.70
C GLY A 97 6.79 -0.47 14.10
N GLN A 98 5.89 0.48 14.17
CA GLN A 98 6.16 1.89 14.51
C GLN A 98 6.31 2.10 16.03
N THR A 99 6.73 3.28 16.44
CA THR A 99 6.81 3.68 17.84
C THR A 99 5.43 3.62 18.50
N LEU A 100 5.37 3.07 19.72
CA LEU A 100 4.12 3.06 20.50
C LEU A 100 3.77 4.48 20.95
N ALA A 101 2.52 4.85 20.76
CA ALA A 101 1.96 6.07 21.31
C ALA A 101 1.82 5.96 22.84
N LYS A 102 2.02 7.07 23.55
CA LYS A 102 1.81 7.12 25.01
C LYS A 102 0.34 7.04 25.39
N GLU A 103 -0.52 7.57 24.53
CA GLU A 103 -1.98 7.58 24.69
C GLU A 103 -2.64 7.73 23.32
N ASN A 104 -3.94 7.45 23.24
CA ASN A 104 -4.70 7.57 22.00
C ASN A 104 -4.68 9.03 21.48
N GLY A 105 -4.49 9.18 20.17
CA GLY A 105 -4.41 10.48 19.49
C GLY A 105 -3.05 11.18 19.56
N LYS A 106 -2.02 10.56 20.17
CA LYS A 106 -0.63 11.03 20.12
C LYS A 106 0.15 10.34 19.01
N LEU A 107 1.34 10.88 18.71
CA LEU A 107 2.24 10.34 17.70
C LEU A 107 2.62 8.87 18.00
N GLY A 108 2.46 8.02 17.00
CA GLY A 108 2.71 6.58 17.09
C GLY A 108 1.43 5.76 16.94
N VAL A 109 1.53 4.46 17.21
CA VAL A 109 0.43 3.49 17.17
C VAL A 109 0.20 2.88 18.55
N MET A 110 -1.03 2.52 18.88
CA MET A 110 -1.32 1.84 20.17
C MET A 110 -0.85 0.39 20.13
N LYS A 111 -0.91 -0.25 18.97
CA LYS A 111 -0.41 -1.61 18.74
C LYS A 111 0.43 -1.64 17.47
N LYS A 112 1.60 -2.24 17.54
CA LYS A 112 2.52 -2.35 16.40
C LYS A 112 2.02 -3.37 15.39
N THR A 113 2.10 -3.00 14.11
CA THR A 113 1.98 -3.94 13.00
C THR A 113 3.34 -4.57 12.73
N THR A 114 3.44 -5.88 12.81
CA THR A 114 4.69 -6.65 12.72
C THR A 114 4.71 -7.52 11.48
N LEU A 115 5.86 -8.15 11.19
CA LEU A 115 6.00 -9.12 10.10
C LEU A 115 4.98 -10.26 10.22
N GLU A 116 4.65 -10.69 11.43
CA GLU A 116 3.67 -11.76 11.64
C GLU A 116 2.25 -11.33 11.27
N ASP A 117 1.88 -10.08 11.56
CA ASP A 117 0.60 -9.52 11.12
C ASP A 117 0.50 -9.46 9.58
N TYR A 118 1.60 -9.11 8.90
CA TYR A 118 1.67 -9.16 7.42
C TYR A 118 1.52 -10.58 6.89
N LYS A 119 2.20 -11.58 7.48
CA LYS A 119 2.08 -12.98 7.08
C LYS A 119 0.67 -13.52 7.22
N GLN A 120 0.01 -13.21 8.34
CA GLN A 120 -1.37 -13.62 8.59
C GLN A 120 -2.34 -12.94 7.62
N SER A 121 -2.10 -11.67 7.30
CA SER A 121 -2.97 -10.88 6.43
C SER A 121 -2.78 -11.18 4.95
N LEU A 122 -1.56 -11.52 4.50
CA LEU A 122 -1.24 -11.87 3.11
C LEU A 122 -1.34 -13.40 2.87
N ASN A 123 -2.42 -14.01 3.30
CA ASN A 123 -2.60 -15.47 3.32
C ASN A 123 -2.61 -16.12 1.93
N ASN A 124 -2.85 -15.37 0.85
CA ASN A 124 -2.76 -15.85 -0.53
C ASN A 124 -1.36 -15.65 -1.15
N PHE A 125 -0.38 -15.21 -0.36
CA PHE A 125 0.97 -14.94 -0.82
C PHE A 125 2.00 -15.63 0.07
N ILE A 126 3.12 -15.98 -0.54
CA ILE A 126 4.29 -16.55 0.15
C ILE A 126 5.39 -15.49 0.19
N LEU A 127 5.97 -15.25 1.36
CA LEU A 127 7.15 -14.40 1.51
C LEU A 127 8.32 -15.02 0.75
N HIS A 128 8.75 -14.37 -0.33
CA HIS A 128 9.81 -14.82 -1.21
C HIS A 128 11.18 -14.23 -0.84
N ASP A 129 11.21 -12.96 -0.47
CA ASP A 129 12.43 -12.26 -0.07
C ASP A 129 12.16 -11.28 1.06
N LEU A 130 13.13 -11.14 1.96
CA LEU A 130 13.12 -10.18 3.05
C LEU A 130 14.54 -9.63 3.23
N SER A 131 14.77 -8.40 2.81
CA SER A 131 16.07 -7.76 2.83
C SER A 131 16.09 -6.44 3.59
N ILE A 132 17.29 -6.04 4.06
CA ILE A 132 17.47 -4.76 4.73
C ILE A 132 17.43 -3.63 3.70
N ALA A 133 16.69 -2.56 3.98
CA ALA A 133 16.66 -1.37 3.16
C ALA A 133 17.89 -0.48 3.45
N ASN A 134 19.01 -0.77 2.80
CA ASN A 134 20.30 -0.10 3.03
C ASN A 134 20.51 1.21 2.27
N HIS A 135 19.46 1.79 1.68
CA HIS A 135 19.57 2.97 0.83
C HIS A 135 19.91 4.27 1.57
N LEU A 136 19.89 4.26 2.92
CA LEU A 136 20.32 5.40 3.76
C LEU A 136 21.17 4.90 4.93
N PRO A 137 22.44 4.53 4.70
CA PRO A 137 23.29 3.91 5.72
C PRO A 137 23.63 4.81 6.91
N THR A 138 23.45 6.12 6.80
CA THR A 138 23.86 7.11 7.81
C THR A 138 22.79 7.45 8.86
N LEU A 139 21.53 7.03 8.67
CA LEU A 139 20.46 7.35 9.59
C LEU A 139 19.98 6.11 10.32
N SER A 140 20.40 5.94 11.58
CA SER A 140 20.04 4.81 12.45
C SER A 140 18.55 4.51 12.54
N ARG A 141 17.69 5.50 12.28
CA ARG A 141 16.22 5.33 12.22
C ARG A 141 15.76 4.42 11.08
N PHE A 142 16.54 4.32 9.99
CA PHE A 142 16.16 3.57 8.79
C PHE A 142 16.67 2.13 8.79
N THR A 143 17.49 1.72 9.76
CA THR A 143 17.98 0.34 9.88
C THR A 143 16.88 -0.67 10.16
N GLN A 144 15.70 -0.21 10.59
CA GLN A 144 14.54 -1.05 10.87
C GLN A 144 13.67 -1.36 9.62
N TYR A 145 13.86 -0.59 8.54
CA TYR A 145 13.11 -0.82 7.31
C TYR A 145 13.58 -2.08 6.60
N ARG A 146 12.65 -2.80 6.05
CA ARG A 146 12.86 -4.00 5.24
C ARG A 146 12.11 -3.88 3.92
N PHE A 147 12.72 -4.39 2.88
CA PHE A 147 12.01 -4.75 1.66
C PHE A 147 11.50 -6.17 1.81
N SER A 148 10.23 -6.40 1.55
CA SER A 148 9.66 -7.73 1.49
C SER A 148 8.93 -7.92 0.17
N LEU A 149 9.27 -9.01 -0.52
CA LEU A 149 8.61 -9.45 -1.74
C LEU A 149 7.80 -10.71 -1.46
N TRP A 150 6.53 -10.65 -1.78
CA TRP A 150 5.58 -11.74 -1.62
C TRP A 150 5.09 -12.15 -3.00
N LYS A 151 5.08 -13.42 -3.29
CA LYS A 151 4.55 -13.99 -4.54
C LYS A 151 3.24 -14.70 -4.29
N LYS A 152 2.32 -14.57 -5.25
CA LYS A 152 1.03 -15.28 -5.19
C LYS A 152 1.28 -16.77 -5.06
N ASN A 153 0.60 -17.41 -4.11
CA ASN A 153 0.58 -18.86 -4.03
C ASN A 153 -0.33 -19.40 -5.14
N LEU A 154 0.23 -20.18 -6.05
CA LEU A 154 -0.50 -20.79 -7.18
C LEU A 154 -1.08 -22.15 -6.84
N GLU A 155 -0.87 -22.63 -5.61
CA GLU A 155 -1.32 -23.95 -5.13
C GLU A 155 -2.63 -23.89 -4.33
N ILE A 156 -3.25 -22.69 -4.24
CA ILE A 156 -4.53 -22.48 -3.51
C ILE A 156 -5.67 -22.25 -4.49
#